data_0904f10e71bca2aa3783d331ad9e8729
#
_entry.id   0904f10e71bca2aa3783d331ad9e8729
#
_cell.length_a   1.000
_cell.length_b   1.000
_cell.length_c   1.000
_cell.angle_alpha   90.00
_cell.angle_beta   90.00
_cell.angle_gamma   90.00
#
_symmetry.space_group_name_H-M   'P 1'
#
loop_
_entity.id
_entity.type
_entity.pdbx_description
1 polymer ?
#
loop_
_entity_poly.entity_id
_entity_poly.type
_entity_poly.pdbx_seq_one_letter_code
_entity_poly.pdbx_strand_id
1 'polypeptide(L)'
;MWNHSKSLLLTAWWIRIALVAWIVIAVVLPFLQLDSAVLVLFYLIFIPVLLALYGLARMLGNIQQGRVFSPANTACLRLVSWACFFAAVFCLVAACLWPVLVFAAGGIGFLGLFVRVIKNMLTEAIQIKEENDFTI
;
A
#
# COMPACT_ATOMS: atom_id res chain seq x y z
N MET A 1 -18.37 16.79 -13.02
CA MET A 1 -16.94 17.02 -12.80
C MET A 1 -16.51 16.46 -11.47
N TRP A 2 -15.46 15.63 -11.45
CA TRP A 2 -14.95 15.06 -10.22
C TRP A 2 -14.27 16.15 -9.39
N ASN A 3 -14.69 16.33 -8.16
CA ASN A 3 -13.98 17.20 -7.24
C ASN A 3 -13.09 16.37 -6.29
N HIS A 4 -12.21 17.05 -5.58
CA HIS A 4 -11.24 16.43 -4.69
C HIS A 4 -11.92 15.57 -3.62
N SER A 5 -13.01 16.03 -3.02
CA SER A 5 -13.71 15.32 -1.96
C SER A 5 -14.38 14.03 -2.44
N LYS A 6 -14.94 14.03 -3.65
CA LYS A 6 -15.56 12.81 -4.22
C LYS A 6 -14.52 11.76 -4.53
N SER A 7 -13.36 12.18 -5.05
CA SER A 7 -12.26 11.27 -5.33
C SER A 7 -11.74 10.62 -4.05
N LEU A 8 -11.57 11.39 -3.00
CA LEU A 8 -11.13 10.87 -1.70
C LEU A 8 -12.13 9.88 -1.12
N LEU A 9 -13.42 10.21 -1.19
CA LEU A 9 -14.48 9.35 -0.68
C LEU A 9 -14.51 8.01 -1.43
N LEU A 10 -14.42 8.06 -2.75
CA LEU A 10 -14.42 6.85 -3.58
C LEU A 10 -13.20 5.97 -3.26
N THR A 11 -12.02 6.57 -3.16
CA THR A 11 -10.80 5.85 -2.82
C THR A 11 -10.90 5.22 -1.43
N ALA A 12 -11.48 5.92 -0.45
CA ALA A 12 -11.70 5.39 0.89
C ALA A 12 -12.60 4.16 0.87
N TRP A 13 -13.68 4.19 0.09
CA TRP A 13 -14.57 3.06 -0.08
C TRP A 13 -13.86 1.86 -0.71
N TRP A 14 -13.06 2.11 -1.75
CA TRP A 14 -12.27 1.05 -2.41
C TRP A 14 -11.30 0.38 -1.44
N ILE A 15 -10.61 1.16 -0.62
CA ILE A 15 -9.66 0.63 0.37
C ILE A 15 -10.40 -0.22 1.40
N ARG A 16 -11.56 0.23 1.89
CA ARG A 16 -12.37 -0.55 2.85
C ARG A 16 -12.84 -1.85 2.25
N ILE A 17 -13.35 -1.81 1.01
CA ILE A 17 -13.79 -3.00 0.30
C ILE A 17 -12.61 -3.96 0.12
N ALA A 18 -11.45 -3.45 -0.26
CA ALA A 18 -10.24 -4.28 -0.43
C ALA A 18 -9.81 -4.94 0.88
N LEU A 19 -9.85 -4.20 2.01
CA LEU A 19 -9.52 -4.76 3.32
C LEU A 19 -10.48 -5.91 3.71
N VAL A 20 -11.77 -5.68 3.57
CA VAL A 20 -12.78 -6.69 3.89
C VAL A 20 -12.62 -7.91 2.98
N ALA A 21 -12.46 -7.69 1.67
CA ALA A 21 -12.26 -8.77 0.71
C ALA A 21 -10.99 -9.57 1.03
N TRP A 22 -9.90 -8.90 1.39
CA TRP A 22 -8.63 -9.54 1.72
C TRP A 22 -8.76 -10.44 2.95
N ILE A 23 -9.44 -9.95 4.00
CA ILE A 23 -9.70 -10.73 5.22
C ILE A 23 -10.61 -11.92 4.91
N VAL A 24 -11.67 -11.72 4.13
CA VAL A 24 -12.60 -12.79 3.74
C VAL A 24 -11.85 -13.89 2.97
N ILE A 25 -11.00 -13.51 2.02
CA ILE A 25 -10.19 -14.47 1.26
C ILE A 25 -9.28 -15.26 2.22
N ALA A 26 -8.66 -14.62 3.19
CA ALA A 26 -7.79 -15.30 4.17
C ALA A 26 -8.55 -16.34 5.00
N VAL A 27 -9.82 -16.06 5.33
CA VAL A 27 -10.66 -16.99 6.09
C VAL A 27 -11.14 -18.15 5.23
N VAL A 28 -11.53 -17.87 3.98
CA VAL A 28 -12.13 -18.87 3.06
C VAL A 28 -11.06 -19.79 2.44
N LEU A 29 -9.86 -19.30 2.22
CA LEU A 29 -8.84 -20.01 1.45
C LEU A 29 -8.50 -21.41 2.00
N PRO A 30 -8.37 -21.63 3.33
CA PRO A 30 -8.07 -22.97 3.86
C PRO A 30 -9.17 -23.99 3.56
N PHE A 31 -10.40 -23.55 3.35
CA PHE A 31 -11.54 -24.45 3.05
C PHE A 31 -11.57 -24.90 1.60
N LEU A 32 -10.77 -24.30 0.72
CA LEU A 32 -10.73 -24.63 -0.72
C LEU A 32 -9.80 -25.81 -1.04
N GLN A 33 -9.16 -26.41 -0.03
CA GLN A 33 -8.27 -27.57 -0.18
C GLN A 33 -7.16 -27.36 -1.23
N LEU A 34 -6.55 -26.16 -1.19
CA LEU A 34 -5.45 -25.81 -2.09
C LEU A 34 -4.14 -26.45 -1.61
N ASP A 35 -3.14 -26.53 -2.51
CA ASP A 35 -1.82 -27.01 -2.16
C ASP A 35 -1.22 -26.21 -1.01
N SER A 36 -0.49 -26.90 -0.13
CA SER A 36 0.14 -26.24 1.02
C SER A 36 1.11 -25.13 0.62
N ALA A 37 1.80 -25.28 -0.53
CA ALA A 37 2.70 -24.25 -1.04
C ALA A 37 1.95 -22.96 -1.39
N VAL A 38 0.77 -23.07 -2.01
CA VAL A 38 -0.07 -21.92 -2.34
C VAL A 38 -0.55 -21.22 -1.08
N LEU A 39 -0.98 -21.98 -0.07
CA LEU A 39 -1.42 -21.42 1.21
C LEU A 39 -0.30 -20.68 1.93
N VAL A 40 0.89 -21.26 1.99
CA VAL A 40 2.06 -20.63 2.62
C VAL A 40 2.38 -19.32 1.91
N LEU A 41 2.42 -19.32 0.58
CA LEU A 41 2.69 -18.11 -0.19
C LEU A 41 1.64 -17.04 0.07
N PHE A 42 0.36 -17.42 0.08
CA PHE A 42 -0.71 -16.47 0.35
C PHE A 42 -0.55 -15.80 1.71
N TYR A 43 -0.28 -16.59 2.76
CA TYR A 43 -0.13 -16.04 4.11
C TYR A 43 1.14 -15.21 4.27
N LEU A 44 2.20 -15.52 3.53
CA LEU A 44 3.41 -14.68 3.53
C LEU A 44 3.15 -13.32 2.89
N ILE A 45 2.35 -13.28 1.83
CA ILE A 45 1.97 -12.04 1.15
C ILE A 45 0.87 -11.31 1.91
N PHE A 46 0.07 -12.02 2.69
CA PHE A 46 -1.06 -11.45 3.43
C PHE A 46 -0.63 -10.30 4.33
N ILE A 47 0.44 -10.49 5.09
CA ILE A 47 0.92 -9.48 6.03
C ILE A 47 1.36 -8.19 5.32
N PRO A 48 2.24 -8.22 4.29
CA PRO A 48 2.61 -6.99 3.57
C PRO A 48 1.42 -6.27 2.94
N VAL A 49 0.48 -6.99 2.34
CA VAL A 49 -0.69 -6.38 1.71
C VAL A 49 -1.58 -5.73 2.75
N LEU A 50 -1.77 -6.38 3.90
CA LEU A 50 -2.55 -5.82 4.99
C LEU A 50 -1.92 -4.53 5.53
N LEU A 51 -0.59 -4.53 5.70
CA LEU A 51 0.14 -3.34 6.14
C LEU A 51 0.04 -2.20 5.12
N ALA A 52 0.13 -2.51 3.83
CA ALA A 52 0.00 -1.52 2.77
C ALA A 52 -1.40 -0.89 2.76
N LEU A 53 -2.43 -1.72 2.86
CA LEU A 53 -3.81 -1.25 2.91
C LEU A 53 -4.08 -0.41 4.16
N TYR A 54 -3.54 -0.82 5.29
CA TYR A 54 -3.63 -0.06 6.54
C TYR A 54 -2.97 1.31 6.40
N GLY A 55 -1.75 1.35 5.85
CA GLY A 55 -1.03 2.60 5.63
C GLY A 55 -1.79 3.55 4.71
N LEU A 56 -2.34 3.03 3.62
CA LEU A 56 -3.14 3.82 2.69
C LEU A 56 -4.42 4.34 3.34
N ALA A 57 -5.12 3.50 4.12
CA ALA A 57 -6.34 3.91 4.81
C ALA A 57 -6.08 5.03 5.82
N ARG A 58 -4.98 4.90 6.57
CA ARG A 58 -4.60 5.92 7.55
C ARG A 58 -4.20 7.23 6.88
N MET A 59 -3.41 7.16 5.81
CA MET A 59 -3.03 8.35 5.04
C MET A 59 -4.26 9.06 4.49
N LEU A 60 -5.20 8.30 3.94
CA LEU A 60 -6.43 8.86 3.38
C LEU A 60 -7.28 9.53 4.45
N GLY A 61 -7.36 8.94 5.65
CA GLY A 61 -8.03 9.55 6.79
C GLY A 61 -7.41 10.90 7.18
N ASN A 62 -6.07 10.98 7.17
CA ASN A 62 -5.37 12.24 7.45
C ASN A 62 -5.68 13.30 6.38
N ILE A 63 -5.72 12.90 5.12
CA ILE A 63 -6.03 13.81 4.01
C ILE A 63 -7.47 14.33 4.13
N GLN A 64 -8.41 13.45 4.49
CA GLN A 64 -9.82 13.86 4.68
C GLN A 64 -9.98 14.87 5.82
N GLN A 65 -9.09 14.83 6.81
CA GLN A 65 -9.08 15.79 7.91
C GLN A 65 -8.30 17.07 7.59
N GLY A 66 -7.85 17.23 6.36
CA GLY A 66 -7.10 18.41 5.92
C GLY A 66 -5.61 18.37 6.24
N ARG A 67 -5.09 17.26 6.74
CA ARG A 67 -3.67 17.11 7.11
C ARG A 67 -2.88 16.44 5.99
N VAL A 68 -2.81 17.10 4.83
CA VAL A 68 -2.09 16.56 3.66
C VAL A 68 -0.58 16.61 3.88
N PHE A 69 -0.05 17.77 4.30
CA PHE A 69 1.39 17.98 4.50
C PHE A 69 1.77 17.65 5.95
N SER A 70 1.69 16.38 6.30
CA SER A 70 1.95 15.88 7.65
C SER A 70 3.05 14.82 7.62
N PRO A 71 3.99 14.83 8.59
CA PRO A 71 4.96 13.73 8.71
C PRO A 71 4.32 12.36 8.89
N ALA A 72 3.10 12.30 9.43
CA ALA A 72 2.35 11.05 9.53
C ALA A 72 2.07 10.43 8.16
N ASN A 73 1.80 11.26 7.14
CA ASN A 73 1.57 10.78 5.78
C ASN A 73 2.85 10.23 5.15
N THR A 74 4.00 10.86 5.39
CA THR A 74 5.28 10.32 4.91
C THR A 74 5.60 8.99 5.57
N ALA A 75 5.28 8.82 6.85
CA ALA A 75 5.44 7.54 7.54
C ALA A 75 4.53 6.46 6.95
N CYS A 76 3.28 6.79 6.61
CA CYS A 76 2.37 5.86 5.95
C CYS A 76 2.89 5.43 4.57
N LEU A 77 3.39 6.38 3.78
CA LEU A 77 3.97 6.08 2.47
C LEU A 77 5.22 5.21 2.58
N ARG A 78 6.06 5.46 3.60
CA ARG A 78 7.21 4.61 3.88
C ARG A 78 6.77 3.18 4.18
N LEU A 79 5.74 3.00 5.01
CA LEU A 79 5.20 1.69 5.33
C LEU A 79 4.70 0.98 4.07
N VAL A 80 3.95 1.67 3.23
CA VAL A 80 3.43 1.10 1.97
C VAL A 80 4.58 0.70 1.05
N SER A 81 5.61 1.54 0.91
CA SER A 81 6.78 1.23 0.08
C SER A 81 7.50 -0.03 0.54
N TRP A 82 7.79 -0.14 1.84
CA TRP A 82 8.43 -1.32 2.40
C TRP A 82 7.57 -2.57 2.24
N ALA A 83 6.26 -2.45 2.46
CA ALA A 83 5.33 -3.55 2.26
C ALA A 83 5.36 -4.05 0.81
N CYS A 84 5.40 -3.15 -0.15
CA CYS A 84 5.51 -3.51 -1.58
C CYS A 84 6.83 -4.24 -1.87
N PHE A 85 7.95 -3.79 -1.30
CA PHE A 85 9.23 -4.45 -1.51
C PHE A 85 9.25 -5.86 -0.92
N PHE A 86 8.72 -6.05 0.28
CA PHE A 86 8.62 -7.39 0.88
C PHE A 86 7.73 -8.30 0.04
N ALA A 87 6.59 -7.80 -0.42
CA ALA A 87 5.71 -8.58 -1.28
C ALA A 87 6.39 -8.95 -2.60
N ALA A 88 7.16 -8.02 -3.19
CA ALA A 88 7.90 -8.28 -4.42
C ALA A 88 8.95 -9.37 -4.22
N VAL A 89 9.68 -9.35 -3.10
CA VAL A 89 10.69 -10.37 -2.79
C VAL A 89 10.02 -11.73 -2.62
N PHE A 90 8.90 -11.81 -1.92
CA PHE A 90 8.17 -13.08 -1.77
C PHE A 90 7.69 -13.60 -3.12
N CYS A 91 7.21 -12.72 -4.01
CA CYS A 91 6.81 -13.10 -5.36
C CYS A 91 8.00 -13.61 -6.19
N LEU A 92 9.18 -12.99 -6.06
CA LEU A 92 10.38 -13.46 -6.75
C LEU A 92 10.80 -14.85 -6.28
N VAL A 93 10.76 -15.10 -4.98
CA VAL A 93 11.08 -16.43 -4.44
C VAL A 93 10.06 -17.45 -4.93
N ALA A 94 8.79 -17.10 -4.92
CA ALA A 94 7.72 -17.97 -5.41
C ALA A 94 7.77 -18.19 -6.92
N ALA A 95 8.39 -17.30 -7.67
CA ALA A 95 8.57 -17.43 -9.12
C ALA A 95 9.42 -18.65 -9.49
N CYS A 96 10.23 -19.17 -8.55
CA CYS A 96 10.94 -20.42 -8.75
C CYS A 96 10.00 -21.61 -8.93
N LEU A 97 8.81 -21.55 -8.32
CA LEU A 97 7.77 -22.58 -8.45
C LEU A 97 6.74 -22.20 -9.53
N TRP A 98 6.40 -20.91 -9.62
CA TRP A 98 5.42 -20.40 -10.59
C TRP A 98 6.04 -19.21 -11.33
N PRO A 99 6.68 -19.45 -12.49
CA PRO A 99 7.43 -18.38 -13.20
C PRO A 99 6.61 -17.15 -13.56
N VAL A 100 5.29 -17.28 -13.70
CA VAL A 100 4.40 -16.14 -14.00
C VAL A 100 4.46 -15.07 -12.91
N LEU A 101 4.85 -15.42 -11.69
CA LEU A 101 4.96 -14.48 -10.58
C LEU A 101 6.11 -13.48 -10.73
N VAL A 102 7.03 -13.69 -11.68
CA VAL A 102 8.05 -12.70 -12.04
C VAL A 102 7.39 -11.38 -12.48
N PHE A 103 6.32 -11.46 -13.26
CA PHE A 103 5.61 -10.26 -13.69
C PHE A 103 4.95 -9.55 -12.51
N ALA A 104 4.36 -10.30 -11.57
CA ALA A 104 3.78 -9.74 -10.36
C ALA A 104 4.86 -9.05 -9.51
N ALA A 105 6.02 -9.70 -9.35
CA ALA A 105 7.13 -9.14 -8.58
C ALA A 105 7.62 -7.83 -9.20
N GLY A 106 7.76 -7.79 -10.52
CA GLY A 106 8.16 -6.58 -11.24
C GLY A 106 7.17 -5.44 -11.05
N GLY A 107 5.88 -5.73 -11.20
CA GLY A 107 4.83 -4.73 -11.02
C GLY A 107 4.76 -4.19 -9.59
N ILE A 108 4.80 -5.08 -8.61
CA ILE A 108 4.74 -4.69 -7.19
C ILE A 108 6.00 -3.90 -6.81
N GLY A 109 7.18 -4.33 -7.28
CA GLY A 109 8.43 -3.62 -7.05
C GLY A 109 8.39 -2.21 -7.65
N PHE A 110 7.85 -2.06 -8.85
CA PHE A 110 7.67 -0.75 -9.48
C PHE A 110 6.75 0.13 -8.65
N LEU A 111 5.63 -0.42 -8.16
CA LEU A 111 4.72 0.33 -7.29
C LEU A 111 5.43 0.80 -6.01
N GLY A 112 6.27 -0.05 -5.43
CA GLY A 112 7.07 0.32 -4.26
C GLY A 112 8.00 1.49 -4.54
N LEU A 113 8.70 1.47 -5.67
CA LEU A 113 9.56 2.57 -6.09
C LEU A 113 8.75 3.84 -6.36
N PHE A 114 7.61 3.71 -7.01
CA PHE A 114 6.74 4.85 -7.30
C PHE A 114 6.24 5.51 -6.02
N VAL A 115 5.82 4.71 -5.05
CA VAL A 115 5.39 5.20 -3.73
C VAL A 115 6.54 5.91 -3.02
N ARG A 116 7.75 5.40 -3.16
CA ARG A 116 8.94 6.03 -2.56
C ARG A 116 9.23 7.40 -3.16
N VAL A 117 9.06 7.54 -4.47
CA VAL A 117 9.19 8.85 -5.15
C VAL A 117 8.13 9.82 -4.59
N ILE A 118 6.89 9.39 -4.47
CA ILE A 118 5.82 10.22 -3.91
C ILE A 118 6.15 10.63 -2.47
N LYS A 119 6.65 9.69 -1.66
CA LYS A 119 7.06 9.98 -0.28
C LYS A 119 8.14 11.06 -0.24
N ASN A 120 9.16 10.96 -1.10
CA ASN A 120 10.23 11.95 -1.15
C ASN A 120 9.72 13.32 -1.60
N MET A 121 8.82 13.36 -2.58
CA MET A 121 8.18 14.60 -3.03
C MET A 121 7.37 15.24 -1.90
N LEU A 122 6.64 14.45 -1.14
CA LEU A 122 5.86 14.96 -0.01
C LEU A 122 6.78 15.50 1.09
N THR A 123 7.89 14.84 1.36
CA THR A 123 8.88 15.30 2.34
C THR A 123 9.43 16.67 1.95
N GLU A 124 9.77 16.87 0.67
CA GLU A 124 10.23 18.18 0.18
C GLU A 124 9.13 19.23 0.29
N ALA A 125 7.89 18.88 -0.05
CA ALA A 125 6.76 19.79 0.05
C ALA A 125 6.53 20.25 1.50
N ILE A 126 6.68 19.35 2.46
CA ILE A 126 6.56 19.68 3.89
C ILE A 126 7.68 20.64 4.30
N GLN A 127 8.92 20.40 3.87
CA GLN A 127 10.05 21.30 4.17
C GLN A 127 9.82 22.70 3.61
N ILE A 128 9.35 22.79 2.36
CA ILE A 128 9.06 24.09 1.73
C ILE A 128 7.97 24.82 2.50
N LYS A 129 6.93 24.10 2.92
CA LYS A 129 5.84 24.70 3.69
C LYS A 129 6.34 25.23 5.03
N GLU A 130 7.19 24.47 5.74
CA GLU A 130 7.76 24.90 7.01
C GLU A 130 8.64 26.13 6.84
N GLU A 131 9.47 26.17 5.79
CA GLU A 131 10.30 27.34 5.48
C GLU A 131 9.46 28.57 5.21
N ASN A 132 8.37 28.43 4.47
CA ASN A 132 7.46 29.54 4.20
C ASN A 132 6.78 30.05 5.46
N ASP A 133 6.41 29.16 6.37
CA ASP A 133 5.79 29.51 7.64
C ASP A 133 6.75 30.31 8.53
N PHE A 134 8.06 30.06 8.42
CA PHE A 134 9.08 30.77 9.19
C PHE A 134 9.52 32.09 8.56
N THR A 135 9.27 32.32 7.28
CA THR A 135 9.71 33.54 6.58
C THR A 135 8.72 34.69 6.71
N ILE A 136 7.60 34.48 7.34
CA ILE A 136 6.63 35.53 7.62
C ILE A 136 6.97 36.20 8.94
#